data_1c84f3fa44f6e73229f7ce6ed7fd0e93
#
_entry.id   1c84f3fa44f6e73229f7ce6ed7fd0e93
#
_cell.length_a   1.000
_cell.length_b   1.000
_cell.length_c   1.000
_cell.angle_alpha   90.00
_cell.angle_beta   90.00
_cell.angle_gamma   90.00
#
_symmetry.space_group_name_H-M   'P 1'
#
loop_
_entity.id
_entity.type
_entity.pdbx_description
1 polymer ?
#
loop_
_entity_poly.entity_id
_entity_poly.type
_entity_poly.pdbx_seq_one_letter_code
_entity_poly.pdbx_strand_id
1 'polypeptide(L)'
;MVEIKTLHCDIETYSSVNLAKCGVYPYVQADDFEILLFAYSTDGSEVKIIDLARGEKIPPVILSAIEDDKVIKYAHNASFERICFSSFLGYPVGKYISPESWRCTMTWAAYMGLPLSLVGVGAVLGLGKQKMMEGKDLIRFFCSLCSPTKANGNRTRNLPSDDPDKWERFKSYNIRDVETEMEIEQKLIKFPVPEFIWDEYHLSERINDRGIKVDMDFVKQAITKDEMSRTKLMGQMQKVTELDNPNSVQQMKGWLSENGVETDTLGKKAVAELLSLIHI
;
A
#
# COMPACT_ATOMS: atom_id res chain seq x y z
N MET A 1 26.90 -25.95 5.00
CA MET A 1 26.18 -24.66 5.00
C MET A 1 25.19 -24.72 6.14
N VAL A 2 25.08 -23.67 6.96
CA VAL A 2 24.06 -23.61 8.00
C VAL A 2 22.71 -23.52 7.28
N GLU A 3 21.80 -24.43 7.59
CA GLU A 3 20.45 -24.44 7.03
C GLU A 3 19.65 -23.30 7.68
N ILE A 4 19.12 -22.35 6.88
CA ILE A 4 18.27 -21.26 7.36
C ILE A 4 16.89 -21.86 7.64
N LYS A 5 16.33 -21.59 8.82
CA LYS A 5 14.98 -22.04 9.23
C LYS A 5 13.96 -20.92 9.20
N THR A 6 14.38 -19.73 9.59
CA THR A 6 13.51 -18.55 9.63
C THR A 6 14.18 -17.36 8.97
N LEU A 7 13.38 -16.52 8.33
CA LEU A 7 13.80 -15.27 7.70
C LEU A 7 12.79 -14.17 8.07
N HIS A 8 13.23 -13.19 8.84
CA HIS A 8 12.47 -11.96 9.08
C HIS A 8 12.90 -10.92 8.06
N CYS A 9 11.96 -10.18 7.49
CA CYS A 9 12.31 -9.23 6.43
C CYS A 9 11.34 -8.05 6.34
N ASP A 10 11.87 -6.95 5.83
CA ASP A 10 11.13 -5.75 5.43
C ASP A 10 11.83 -5.11 4.22
N ILE A 11 11.07 -4.52 3.31
CA ILE A 11 11.60 -3.89 2.11
C ILE A 11 11.07 -2.48 1.93
N GLU A 12 11.93 -1.64 1.37
CA GLU A 12 11.52 -0.34 0.87
C GLU A 12 11.58 -0.33 -0.66
N THR A 13 10.55 0.19 -1.29
CA THR A 13 10.36 0.04 -2.74
C THR A 13 10.02 1.36 -3.41
N TYR A 14 10.22 1.43 -4.71
CA TYR A 14 9.76 2.53 -5.55
C TYR A 14 8.95 2.01 -6.73
N SER A 15 7.94 2.76 -7.13
CA SER A 15 7.22 2.63 -8.39
C SER A 15 6.51 3.95 -8.70
N SER A 16 6.36 4.29 -9.98
CA SER A 16 5.53 5.42 -10.42
C SER A 16 4.03 5.17 -10.21
N VAL A 17 3.63 3.92 -10.04
CA VAL A 17 2.24 3.54 -9.75
C VAL A 17 1.92 3.81 -8.28
N ASN A 18 0.79 4.44 -8.01
CA ASN A 18 0.38 4.77 -6.64
C ASN A 18 -0.17 3.54 -5.92
N LEU A 19 0.62 2.98 -4.99
CA LEU A 19 0.28 1.80 -4.20
C LEU A 19 -1.08 1.91 -3.48
N ALA A 20 -1.38 3.06 -2.89
CA ALA A 20 -2.62 3.27 -2.14
C ALA A 20 -3.89 3.26 -3.01
N LYS A 21 -3.75 3.59 -4.30
CA LYS A 21 -4.87 3.58 -5.26
C LYS A 21 -5.06 2.26 -5.97
N CYS A 22 -3.97 1.55 -6.26
CA CYS A 22 -3.99 0.39 -7.17
C CYS A 22 -3.71 -0.93 -6.47
N GLY A 23 -3.18 -0.91 -5.23
CA GLY A 23 -2.72 -2.12 -4.55
C GLY A 23 -1.38 -2.63 -5.08
N VAL A 24 -0.86 -3.69 -4.45
CA VAL A 24 0.50 -4.18 -4.71
C VAL A 24 0.67 -4.79 -6.10
N TYR A 25 -0.33 -5.48 -6.63
CA TYR A 25 -0.21 -6.19 -7.92
C TYR A 25 0.08 -5.25 -9.10
N PRO A 26 -0.69 -4.17 -9.34
CA PRO A 26 -0.34 -3.19 -10.37
C PRO A 26 0.93 -2.40 -10.02
N TYR A 27 1.22 -2.20 -8.74
CA TYR A 27 2.41 -1.50 -8.27
C TYR A 27 3.71 -2.17 -8.72
N VAL A 28 3.81 -3.50 -8.58
CA VAL A 28 4.99 -4.27 -8.97
C VAL A 28 5.08 -4.54 -10.49
N GLN A 29 4.02 -4.26 -11.24
CA GLN A 29 3.98 -4.42 -12.70
C GLN A 29 4.45 -3.17 -13.45
N ALA A 30 4.73 -2.08 -12.74
CA ALA A 30 5.29 -0.89 -13.35
C ALA A 30 6.71 -1.17 -13.88
N ASP A 31 7.04 -0.65 -15.04
CA ASP A 31 8.36 -0.81 -15.66
C ASP A 31 9.50 -0.26 -14.80
N ASP A 32 9.18 0.69 -13.91
CA ASP A 32 10.12 1.35 -13.01
C ASP A 32 10.04 0.84 -11.56
N PHE A 33 9.33 -0.28 -11.33
CA PHE A 33 9.32 -0.92 -10.01
C PHE A 33 10.70 -1.41 -9.62
N GLU A 34 11.13 -1.08 -8.41
CA GLU A 34 12.38 -1.59 -7.84
C GLU A 34 12.29 -1.71 -6.31
N ILE A 35 13.03 -2.66 -5.76
CA ILE A 35 13.32 -2.74 -4.33
C ILE A 35 14.55 -1.86 -4.08
N LEU A 36 14.41 -0.88 -3.19
CA LEU A 36 15.46 0.09 -2.85
C LEU A 36 16.36 -0.42 -1.73
N LEU A 37 15.72 -0.90 -0.66
CA LEU A 37 16.37 -1.41 0.55
C LEU A 37 15.75 -2.75 0.92
N PHE A 38 16.56 -3.65 1.44
CA PHE A 38 16.13 -4.92 1.98
C PHE A 38 16.81 -5.17 3.32
N ALA A 39 16.05 -5.08 4.41
CA ALA A 39 16.50 -5.45 5.73
C ALA A 39 16.03 -6.87 6.07
N TYR A 40 16.90 -7.68 6.68
CA TYR A 40 16.58 -9.06 7.03
C TYR A 40 17.39 -9.59 8.21
N SER A 41 16.83 -10.59 8.89
CA SER A 41 17.50 -11.42 9.87
C SER A 41 17.21 -12.89 9.58
N THR A 42 18.22 -13.75 9.74
CA THR A 42 18.07 -15.21 9.65
C THR A 42 18.23 -15.83 11.04
N ASP A 43 17.32 -16.73 11.41
CA ASP A 43 17.35 -17.50 12.66
C ASP A 43 17.57 -16.63 13.92
N GLY A 44 16.96 -15.43 13.93
CA GLY A 44 17.06 -14.48 15.04
C GLY A 44 18.42 -13.78 15.18
N SER A 45 19.26 -13.80 14.14
CA SER A 45 20.53 -13.08 14.12
C SER A 45 20.34 -11.57 14.06
N GLU A 46 21.43 -10.81 14.17
CA GLU A 46 21.44 -9.37 13.96
C GLU A 46 20.87 -9.01 12.57
N VAL A 47 20.06 -7.94 12.54
CA VAL A 47 19.45 -7.47 11.29
C VAL A 47 20.52 -6.90 10.36
N LYS A 48 20.52 -7.36 9.13
CA LYS A 48 21.37 -6.88 8.04
C LYS A 48 20.55 -6.06 7.07
N ILE A 49 21.21 -5.12 6.39
CA ILE A 49 20.61 -4.27 5.35
C ILE A 49 21.37 -4.46 4.04
N ILE A 50 20.65 -4.46 2.93
CA ILE A 50 21.20 -4.47 1.58
C ILE A 50 20.66 -3.23 0.85
N ASP A 51 21.58 -2.41 0.36
CA ASP A 51 21.30 -1.17 -0.37
C ASP A 51 21.28 -1.45 -1.88
N LEU A 52 20.13 -1.98 -2.35
CA LEU A 52 19.93 -2.35 -3.76
C LEU A 52 19.98 -1.11 -4.67
N ALA A 53 19.49 0.03 -4.19
CA ALA A 53 19.51 1.28 -4.95
C ALA A 53 20.92 1.79 -5.22
N ARG A 54 21.92 1.38 -4.43
CA ARG A 54 23.34 1.64 -4.65
C ARG A 54 24.11 0.48 -5.27
N GLY A 55 23.38 -0.56 -5.74
CA GLY A 55 23.94 -1.68 -6.51
C GLY A 55 24.44 -2.85 -5.69
N GLU A 56 24.18 -2.89 -4.38
CA GLU A 56 24.41 -4.10 -3.58
C GLU A 56 23.51 -5.24 -4.06
N LYS A 57 23.92 -6.47 -3.83
CA LYS A 57 23.18 -7.65 -4.28
C LYS A 57 22.76 -8.52 -3.09
N ILE A 58 21.56 -9.05 -3.18
CA ILE A 58 21.09 -10.04 -2.21
C ILE A 58 21.94 -11.31 -2.36
N PRO A 59 22.52 -11.84 -1.26
CA PRO A 59 23.29 -13.08 -1.30
C PRO A 59 22.44 -14.24 -1.86
N PRO A 60 23.01 -15.12 -2.72
CA PRO A 60 22.24 -16.22 -3.32
C PRO A 60 21.56 -17.13 -2.30
N VAL A 61 22.18 -17.35 -1.13
CA VAL A 61 21.59 -18.14 -0.06
C VAL A 61 20.31 -17.52 0.52
N ILE A 62 20.22 -16.19 0.55
CA ILE A 62 19.03 -15.47 1.01
C ILE A 62 17.95 -15.48 -0.07
N LEU A 63 18.31 -15.31 -1.36
CA LEU A 63 17.37 -15.50 -2.46
C LEU A 63 16.75 -16.89 -2.44
N SER A 64 17.58 -17.92 -2.27
CA SER A 64 17.07 -19.29 -2.13
C SER A 64 16.16 -19.46 -0.92
N ALA A 65 16.46 -18.83 0.22
CA ALA A 65 15.63 -18.89 1.42
C ALA A 65 14.26 -18.20 1.23
N ILE A 66 14.20 -17.14 0.44
CA ILE A 66 12.93 -16.45 0.10
C ILE A 66 12.00 -17.40 -0.69
N GLU A 67 12.55 -18.21 -1.60
CA GLU A 67 11.78 -19.13 -2.45
C GLU A 67 11.53 -20.51 -1.80
N ASP A 68 12.31 -20.90 -0.79
CA ASP A 68 12.21 -22.23 -0.16
C ASP A 68 11.01 -22.28 0.79
N ASP A 69 10.04 -23.15 0.50
CA ASP A 69 8.86 -23.37 1.35
C ASP A 69 9.19 -23.97 2.73
N LYS A 70 10.39 -24.50 2.92
CA LYS A 70 10.86 -25.01 4.23
C LYS A 70 11.33 -23.90 5.17
N VAL A 71 11.69 -22.74 4.62
CA VAL A 71 12.08 -21.56 5.39
C VAL A 71 10.83 -20.78 5.73
N ILE A 72 10.57 -20.54 7.01
CA ILE A 72 9.45 -19.69 7.43
C ILE A 72 9.87 -18.23 7.30
N LYS A 73 9.11 -17.48 6.50
CA LYS A 73 9.31 -16.04 6.31
C LYS A 73 8.35 -15.25 7.17
N TYR A 74 8.87 -14.28 7.92
CA TYR A 74 8.09 -13.34 8.73
C TYR A 74 8.22 -11.92 8.18
N ALA A 75 7.10 -11.23 8.09
CA ALA A 75 7.06 -9.81 7.78
C ALA A 75 5.78 -9.17 8.35
N HIS A 76 5.78 -7.85 8.50
CA HIS A 76 4.59 -7.13 8.94
C HIS A 76 3.81 -6.60 7.74
N ASN A 77 2.73 -7.24 7.34
CA ASN A 77 2.01 -7.15 6.07
C ASN A 77 2.69 -7.98 4.95
N ALA A 78 3.07 -9.20 5.29
CA ALA A 78 3.89 -10.12 4.50
C ALA A 78 3.44 -10.35 3.04
N SER A 79 2.19 -10.07 2.71
CA SER A 79 1.70 -10.08 1.32
C SER A 79 2.48 -9.10 0.44
N PHE A 80 2.84 -7.94 0.98
CA PHE A 80 3.58 -6.93 0.24
C PHE A 80 4.98 -7.44 -0.13
N GLU A 81 5.75 -7.94 0.84
CA GLU A 81 7.09 -8.48 0.63
C GLU A 81 7.07 -9.64 -0.37
N ARG A 82 6.13 -10.59 -0.18
CA ARG A 82 5.99 -11.76 -1.03
C ARG A 82 5.76 -11.41 -2.50
N ILE A 83 4.84 -10.48 -2.77
CA ILE A 83 4.52 -10.04 -4.13
C ILE A 83 5.67 -9.22 -4.74
N CYS A 84 6.30 -8.34 -3.97
CA CYS A 84 7.46 -7.57 -4.42
C CYS A 84 8.65 -8.47 -4.76
N PHE A 85 8.97 -9.46 -3.93
CA PHE A 85 10.01 -10.44 -4.23
C PHE A 85 9.67 -11.30 -5.44
N SER A 86 8.39 -11.67 -5.63
CA SER A 86 7.99 -12.42 -6.84
C SER A 86 8.32 -11.63 -8.11
N SER A 87 8.02 -10.34 -8.14
CA SER A 87 8.38 -9.48 -9.29
C SER A 87 9.89 -9.31 -9.42
N PHE A 88 10.60 -9.05 -8.33
CA PHE A 88 12.07 -8.90 -8.30
C PHE A 88 12.80 -10.14 -8.82
N LEU A 89 12.31 -11.35 -8.51
CA LEU A 89 12.85 -12.63 -8.95
C LEU A 89 12.44 -12.99 -10.40
N GLY A 90 11.64 -12.15 -11.06
CA GLY A 90 11.25 -12.33 -12.46
C GLY A 90 10.12 -13.34 -12.67
N TYR A 91 9.28 -13.57 -11.66
CA TYR A 91 8.07 -14.38 -11.83
C TYR A 91 7.15 -13.74 -12.86
N PRO A 92 6.57 -14.53 -13.77
CA PRO A 92 5.61 -13.99 -14.74
C PRO A 92 4.40 -13.36 -14.06
N VAL A 93 3.80 -12.36 -14.67
CA VAL A 93 2.55 -11.74 -14.19
C VAL A 93 1.48 -12.81 -13.90
N GLY A 94 0.88 -12.76 -12.72
CA GLY A 94 -0.08 -13.73 -12.24
C GLY A 94 0.53 -15.00 -11.64
N LYS A 95 1.86 -15.04 -11.46
CA LYS A 95 2.58 -16.08 -10.72
C LYS A 95 3.36 -15.41 -9.59
N TYR A 96 3.30 -16.01 -8.42
CA TYR A 96 3.89 -15.45 -7.22
C TYR A 96 4.50 -16.57 -6.35
N ILE A 97 5.43 -16.21 -5.48
CA ILE A 97 5.98 -17.12 -4.48
C ILE A 97 4.82 -17.69 -3.65
N SER A 98 4.89 -18.99 -3.34
CA SER A 98 3.90 -19.69 -2.49
C SER A 98 3.71 -18.97 -1.15
N PRO A 99 2.47 -18.72 -0.70
CA PRO A 99 2.22 -18.06 0.58
C PRO A 99 2.41 -18.97 1.79
N GLU A 100 2.46 -20.30 1.64
CA GLU A 100 2.35 -21.28 2.73
C GLU A 100 3.44 -21.15 3.82
N SER A 101 4.62 -20.72 3.43
CA SER A 101 5.73 -20.51 4.36
C SER A 101 5.83 -19.06 4.89
N TRP A 102 4.90 -18.19 4.52
CA TRP A 102 4.84 -16.82 5.02
C TRP A 102 3.96 -16.70 6.25
N ARG A 103 4.44 -15.97 7.23
CA ARG A 103 3.74 -15.63 8.48
C ARG A 103 3.68 -14.12 8.63
N CYS A 104 2.48 -13.59 8.67
CA CYS A 104 2.24 -12.15 8.76
C CYS A 104 2.01 -11.74 10.22
N THR A 105 2.92 -10.96 10.81
CA THR A 105 2.74 -10.49 12.19
C THR A 105 1.59 -9.51 12.34
N MET A 106 1.16 -8.84 11.27
CA MET A 106 -0.09 -8.05 11.26
C MET A 106 -1.32 -8.96 11.40
N THR A 107 -1.37 -10.10 10.72
CA THR A 107 -2.43 -11.11 10.87
C THR A 107 -2.43 -11.70 12.28
N TRP A 108 -1.24 -11.99 12.82
CA TRP A 108 -1.12 -12.44 14.20
C TRP A 108 -1.64 -11.41 15.21
N ALA A 109 -1.26 -10.14 15.03
CA ALA A 109 -1.78 -9.04 15.84
C ALA A 109 -3.32 -8.92 15.75
N ALA A 110 -3.89 -9.04 14.54
CA ALA A 110 -5.34 -9.04 14.32
C ALA A 110 -6.03 -10.16 15.10
N TYR A 111 -5.50 -11.39 15.04
CA TYR A 111 -6.00 -12.53 15.79
C TYR A 111 -6.00 -12.27 17.30
N MET A 112 -5.00 -11.57 17.81
CA MET A 112 -4.88 -11.20 19.22
C MET A 112 -5.71 -9.96 19.60
N GLY A 113 -6.46 -9.35 18.69
CA GLY A 113 -7.21 -8.13 18.94
C GLY A 113 -6.35 -6.89 19.13
N LEU A 114 -5.11 -6.90 18.66
CA LEU A 114 -4.16 -5.79 18.71
C LEU A 114 -4.36 -4.84 17.51
N PRO A 115 -3.82 -3.61 17.55
CA PRO A 115 -3.76 -2.73 16.39
C PRO A 115 -3.06 -3.39 15.20
N LEU A 116 -3.42 -3.00 13.96
CA LEU A 116 -2.82 -3.59 12.77
C LEU A 116 -1.49 -2.94 12.35
N SER A 117 -1.23 -1.71 12.77
CA SER A 117 0.01 -1.02 12.39
C SER A 117 1.17 -1.43 13.29
N LEU A 118 2.36 -1.58 12.71
CA LEU A 118 3.59 -1.90 13.43
C LEU A 118 3.82 -0.99 14.65
N VAL A 119 3.59 0.34 14.48
CA VAL A 119 3.64 1.33 15.58
C VAL A 119 2.62 1.02 16.66
N GLY A 120 1.38 0.72 16.27
CA GLY A 120 0.30 0.46 17.22
C GLY A 120 0.53 -0.81 18.02
N VAL A 121 0.95 -1.90 17.37
CA VAL A 121 1.31 -3.14 18.05
C VAL A 121 2.48 -2.91 19.00
N GLY A 122 3.53 -2.24 18.55
CA GLY A 122 4.71 -1.94 19.37
C GLY A 122 4.37 -1.13 20.61
N ALA A 123 3.50 -0.14 20.47
CA ALA A 123 3.04 0.68 21.59
C ALA A 123 2.24 -0.13 22.62
N VAL A 124 1.29 -0.97 22.18
CA VAL A 124 0.46 -1.81 23.08
C VAL A 124 1.31 -2.87 23.80
N LEU A 125 2.26 -3.48 23.09
CA LEU A 125 3.13 -4.51 23.66
C LEU A 125 4.29 -3.93 24.48
N GLY A 126 4.46 -2.62 24.54
CA GLY A 126 5.51 -1.94 25.29
C GLY A 126 6.91 -2.32 24.80
N LEU A 127 7.13 -2.35 23.48
CA LEU A 127 8.39 -2.74 22.88
C LEU A 127 9.50 -1.72 23.16
N GLY A 128 10.71 -2.21 23.40
CA GLY A 128 11.90 -1.37 23.58
C GLY A 128 12.33 -0.68 22.27
N LYS A 129 12.20 -1.40 21.17
CA LYS A 129 12.47 -0.90 19.81
C LYS A 129 11.14 -0.56 19.14
N GLN A 130 10.84 0.73 19.05
CA GLN A 130 9.63 1.22 18.39
C GLN A 130 9.96 1.81 17.01
N LYS A 131 8.98 1.73 16.11
CA LYS A 131 9.08 2.32 14.77
C LYS A 131 9.43 3.80 14.83
N MET A 132 10.33 4.25 13.96
CA MET A 132 10.76 5.65 13.87
C MET A 132 9.63 6.53 13.32
N MET A 133 9.32 7.63 14.01
CA MET A 133 8.22 8.53 13.63
C MET A 133 8.45 9.25 12.28
N GLU A 134 9.69 9.50 11.90
CA GLU A 134 10.07 10.16 10.63
C GLU A 134 9.95 9.24 9.40
N GLY A 135 9.65 7.95 9.58
CA GLY A 135 9.58 6.97 8.48
C GLY A 135 8.61 7.36 7.37
N LYS A 136 7.47 7.98 7.69
CA LYS A 136 6.50 8.43 6.67
C LYS A 136 7.10 9.48 5.72
N ASP A 137 7.92 10.40 6.23
CA ASP A 137 8.55 11.44 5.43
C ASP A 137 9.67 10.85 4.57
N LEU A 138 10.41 9.86 5.08
CA LEU A 138 11.45 9.14 4.34
C LEU A 138 10.85 8.31 3.20
N ILE A 139 9.78 7.55 3.47
CA ILE A 139 9.02 6.80 2.45
C ILE A 139 8.49 7.77 1.39
N ARG A 140 7.85 8.87 1.80
CA ARG A 140 7.34 9.87 0.84
C ARG A 140 8.45 10.45 -0.01
N PHE A 141 9.65 10.63 0.55
CA PHE A 141 10.78 11.21 -0.15
C PHE A 141 11.38 10.26 -1.19
N PHE A 142 11.63 8.98 -0.84
CA PHE A 142 12.34 8.03 -1.69
C PHE A 142 11.41 7.09 -2.47
N CYS A 143 10.25 6.73 -1.94
CA CYS A 143 9.35 5.71 -2.51
C CYS A 143 8.22 6.29 -3.36
N SER A 144 8.16 7.60 -3.55
CA SER A 144 7.08 8.25 -4.29
C SER A 144 7.61 9.24 -5.32
N LEU A 145 6.78 9.50 -6.34
CA LEU A 145 7.04 10.59 -7.27
C LEU A 145 7.08 11.94 -6.53
N CYS A 146 7.99 12.80 -6.92
CA CYS A 146 8.03 14.19 -6.49
C CYS A 146 7.65 15.14 -7.63
N SER A 147 7.07 16.29 -7.28
CA SER A 147 6.75 17.32 -8.28
C SER A 147 8.03 17.96 -8.81
N PRO A 148 8.20 18.09 -10.13
CA PRO A 148 9.33 18.78 -10.71
C PRO A 148 9.28 20.28 -10.36
N THR A 149 10.38 20.79 -9.84
CA THR A 149 10.57 22.21 -9.48
C THR A 149 11.97 22.68 -9.89
N LYS A 150 12.15 23.97 -10.07
CA LYS A 150 13.49 24.54 -10.32
C LYS A 150 14.47 24.19 -9.18
N ALA A 151 14.02 24.17 -7.94
CA ALA A 151 14.83 23.88 -6.78
C ALA A 151 15.34 22.44 -6.73
N ASN A 152 14.57 21.47 -7.27
CA ASN A 152 14.99 20.07 -7.32
C ASN A 152 15.55 19.65 -8.69
N GLY A 153 15.91 20.60 -9.57
CA GLY A 153 16.43 20.32 -10.90
C GLY A 153 15.41 19.70 -11.86
N ASN A 154 14.11 19.94 -11.63
CA ASN A 154 12.97 19.37 -12.39
C ASN A 154 12.91 17.84 -12.36
N ARG A 155 13.47 17.20 -11.32
CA ARG A 155 13.34 15.74 -11.16
C ARG A 155 11.94 15.36 -10.70
N THR A 156 11.52 14.17 -11.08
CA THR A 156 10.24 13.56 -10.69
C THR A 156 10.40 12.48 -9.62
N ARG A 157 11.63 12.16 -9.25
CA ARG A 157 12.01 11.15 -8.26
C ARG A 157 13.24 11.61 -7.47
N ASN A 158 13.34 11.21 -6.21
CA ASN A 158 14.53 11.40 -5.39
C ASN A 158 15.34 10.09 -5.33
N LEU A 159 16.65 10.23 -5.51
CA LEU A 159 17.62 9.14 -5.45
C LEU A 159 18.43 9.22 -4.14
N PRO A 160 19.16 8.14 -3.75
CA PRO A 160 20.04 8.17 -2.58
C PRO A 160 21.08 9.30 -2.57
N SER A 161 21.51 9.74 -3.76
CA SER A 161 22.47 10.83 -3.95
C SER A 161 21.89 12.23 -3.73
N ASP A 162 20.57 12.39 -3.76
CA ASP A 162 19.90 13.68 -3.61
C ASP A 162 19.86 14.16 -2.16
N ASP A 163 19.88 13.23 -1.21
CA ASP A 163 19.97 13.51 0.23
C ASP A 163 20.60 12.28 0.95
N PRO A 164 21.94 12.19 0.96
CA PRO A 164 22.64 11.06 1.57
C PRO A 164 22.36 10.88 3.07
N ASP A 165 22.14 11.96 3.81
CA ASP A 165 21.85 11.90 5.25
C ASP A 165 20.45 11.31 5.50
N LYS A 166 19.45 11.69 4.70
CA LYS A 166 18.13 11.05 4.74
C LYS A 166 18.22 9.59 4.33
N TRP A 167 19.08 9.24 3.36
CA TRP A 167 19.24 7.85 2.93
C TRP A 167 19.78 6.97 4.05
N GLU A 168 20.80 7.40 4.80
CA GLU A 168 21.32 6.63 5.94
C GLU A 168 20.26 6.49 7.06
N ARG A 169 19.43 7.53 7.28
CA ARG A 169 18.28 7.41 8.19
C ARG A 169 17.23 6.44 7.66
N PHE A 170 17.01 6.38 6.35
CA PHE A 170 16.07 5.46 5.73
C PHE A 170 16.53 3.99 5.87
N LYS A 171 17.82 3.74 5.73
CA LYS A 171 18.42 2.42 6.04
C LYS A 171 18.19 2.03 7.51
N SER A 172 18.45 2.97 8.42
CA SER A 172 18.21 2.74 9.86
C SER A 172 16.72 2.50 10.16
N TYR A 173 15.84 3.16 9.43
CA TYR A 173 14.40 2.97 9.52
C TYR A 173 14.00 1.54 9.09
N ASN A 174 14.47 1.07 7.94
CA ASN A 174 14.17 -0.28 7.44
C ASN A 174 14.70 -1.37 8.38
N ILE A 175 15.94 -1.21 8.93
CA ILE A 175 16.47 -2.10 9.98
C ILE A 175 15.54 -2.12 11.20
N ARG A 176 15.08 -0.94 11.64
CA ARG A 176 14.21 -0.80 12.82
C ARG A 176 12.85 -1.48 12.62
N ASP A 177 12.30 -1.48 11.41
CA ASP A 177 11.03 -2.13 11.13
C ASP A 177 11.18 -3.66 11.29
N VAL A 178 12.26 -4.29 10.81
CA VAL A 178 12.55 -5.72 11.06
C VAL A 178 12.80 -6.00 12.55
N GLU A 179 13.60 -5.17 13.23
CA GLU A 179 13.83 -5.36 14.68
C GLU A 179 12.52 -5.28 15.48
N THR A 180 11.63 -4.36 15.12
CA THR A 180 10.32 -4.22 15.77
C THR A 180 9.43 -5.41 15.48
N GLU A 181 9.41 -5.89 14.23
CA GLU A 181 8.66 -7.09 13.83
C GLU A 181 9.14 -8.34 14.59
N MET A 182 10.45 -8.55 14.71
CA MET A 182 11.03 -9.67 15.49
C MET A 182 10.64 -9.59 16.97
N GLU A 183 10.66 -8.40 17.58
CA GLU A 183 10.20 -8.25 18.97
C GLU A 183 8.71 -8.58 19.12
N ILE A 184 7.87 -8.21 18.13
CA ILE A 184 6.45 -8.58 18.10
C ILE A 184 6.31 -10.09 18.06
N GLU A 185 7.00 -10.78 17.14
CA GLU A 185 6.99 -12.24 17.04
C GLU A 185 7.38 -12.88 18.38
N GLN A 186 8.49 -12.46 19.00
CA GLN A 186 8.95 -12.97 20.29
C GLN A 186 7.93 -12.78 21.42
N LYS A 187 7.16 -11.69 21.42
CA LYS A 187 6.09 -11.47 22.41
C LYS A 187 4.88 -12.35 22.15
N LEU A 188 4.51 -12.51 20.87
CA LEU A 188 3.32 -13.23 20.47
C LEU A 188 3.52 -14.76 20.42
N ILE A 189 4.75 -15.27 20.34
CA ILE A 189 5.05 -16.71 20.25
C ILE A 189 4.44 -17.54 21.40
N LYS A 190 4.19 -16.90 22.54
CA LYS A 190 3.50 -17.51 23.68
C LYS A 190 1.99 -17.74 23.44
N PHE A 191 1.44 -17.10 22.42
CA PHE A 191 0.05 -17.14 22.01
C PHE A 191 -0.04 -17.47 20.53
N PRO A 192 0.30 -18.72 20.15
CA PRO A 192 0.40 -19.08 18.74
C PRO A 192 -0.96 -19.00 18.06
N VAL A 193 -0.93 -18.53 16.81
CA VAL A 193 -2.11 -18.57 15.94
C VAL A 193 -2.38 -20.04 15.58
N PRO A 194 -3.62 -20.54 15.74
CA PRO A 194 -4.00 -21.88 15.32
C PRO A 194 -3.77 -22.08 13.79
N GLU A 195 -3.40 -23.29 13.40
CA GLU A 195 -3.03 -23.60 12.00
C GLU A 195 -4.17 -23.27 11.02
N PHE A 196 -5.42 -23.51 11.39
CA PHE A 196 -6.57 -23.20 10.51
C PHE A 196 -6.67 -21.69 10.17
N ILE A 197 -6.18 -20.78 11.03
CA ILE A 197 -6.13 -19.33 10.74
C ILE A 197 -5.04 -19.05 9.69
N TRP A 198 -3.90 -19.75 9.77
CA TRP A 198 -2.88 -19.67 8.73
C TRP A 198 -3.39 -20.24 7.41
N ASP A 199 -4.14 -21.32 7.42
CA ASP A 199 -4.77 -21.89 6.23
C ASP A 199 -5.75 -20.88 5.58
N GLU A 200 -6.53 -20.17 6.38
CA GLU A 200 -7.43 -19.09 5.89
C GLU A 200 -6.62 -17.92 5.33
N TYR A 201 -5.55 -17.50 6.01
CA TYR A 201 -4.65 -16.46 5.51
C TYR A 201 -4.05 -16.86 4.15
N HIS A 202 -3.47 -18.06 4.05
CA HIS A 202 -2.88 -18.54 2.80
C HIS A 202 -3.92 -18.71 1.69
N LEU A 203 -5.15 -19.15 2.03
CA LEU A 203 -6.24 -19.20 1.08
C LEU A 203 -6.62 -17.82 0.55
N SER A 204 -6.68 -16.83 1.43
CA SER A 204 -6.92 -15.42 1.06
C SER A 204 -5.84 -14.90 0.11
N GLU A 205 -4.57 -15.18 0.42
CA GLU A 205 -3.44 -14.83 -0.45
C GLU A 205 -3.58 -15.46 -1.85
N ARG A 206 -3.90 -16.75 -1.95
CA ARG A 206 -4.12 -17.44 -3.23
C ARG A 206 -5.32 -16.88 -4.01
N ILE A 207 -6.39 -16.47 -3.32
CA ILE A 207 -7.55 -15.82 -3.95
C ILE A 207 -7.13 -14.46 -4.53
N ASN A 208 -6.36 -13.68 -3.78
CA ASN A 208 -5.86 -12.39 -4.23
C ASN A 208 -4.88 -12.54 -5.41
N ASP A 209 -3.98 -13.51 -5.36
CA ASP A 209 -3.03 -13.83 -6.45
C ASP A 209 -3.75 -14.18 -7.76
N ARG A 210 -4.82 -14.96 -7.67
CA ARG A 210 -5.64 -15.33 -8.83
C ARG A 210 -6.43 -14.15 -9.37
N GLY A 211 -6.85 -13.24 -8.50
CA GLY A 211 -7.75 -12.15 -8.82
C GLY A 211 -9.16 -12.61 -9.20
N ILE A 212 -9.99 -11.67 -9.61
CA ILE A 212 -11.35 -11.90 -10.08
C ILE A 212 -11.45 -11.46 -11.54
N LYS A 213 -11.98 -12.33 -12.39
CA LYS A 213 -12.23 -12.00 -13.80
C LYS A 213 -13.32 -10.93 -13.90
N VAL A 214 -12.96 -9.81 -14.54
CA VAL A 214 -13.89 -8.70 -14.82
C VAL A 214 -14.27 -8.74 -16.30
N ASP A 215 -15.57 -8.57 -16.60
CA ASP A 215 -16.03 -8.37 -17.97
C ASP A 215 -15.67 -6.98 -18.44
N MET A 216 -14.54 -6.86 -19.13
CA MET A 216 -13.99 -5.58 -19.59
C MET A 216 -14.86 -4.93 -20.67
N ASP A 217 -15.61 -5.69 -21.45
CA ASP A 217 -16.51 -5.13 -22.47
C ASP A 217 -17.73 -4.50 -21.82
N PHE A 218 -18.27 -5.14 -20.79
CA PHE A 218 -19.31 -4.54 -19.94
C PHE A 218 -18.82 -3.26 -19.27
N VAL A 219 -17.62 -3.27 -18.67
CA VAL A 219 -17.04 -2.08 -18.01
C VAL A 219 -16.86 -0.92 -19.00
N LYS A 220 -16.32 -1.17 -20.20
CA LYS A 220 -16.14 -0.14 -21.24
C LYS A 220 -17.49 0.46 -21.67
N GLN A 221 -18.49 -0.41 -21.87
CA GLN A 221 -19.84 0.07 -22.22
C GLN A 221 -20.48 0.88 -21.09
N ALA A 222 -20.30 0.45 -19.82
CA ALA A 222 -20.81 1.18 -18.66
C ALA A 222 -20.16 2.57 -18.56
N ILE A 223 -18.86 2.69 -18.74
CA ILE A 223 -18.13 3.98 -18.76
C ILE A 223 -18.67 4.88 -19.88
N THR A 224 -18.78 4.34 -21.09
CA THR A 224 -19.31 5.12 -22.24
C THR A 224 -20.74 5.61 -21.99
N LYS A 225 -21.60 4.78 -21.41
CA LYS A 225 -22.98 5.16 -21.06
C LYS A 225 -23.03 6.22 -19.97
N ASP A 226 -22.13 6.11 -18.94
CA ASP A 226 -22.03 7.11 -17.90
C ASP A 226 -21.59 8.48 -18.47
N GLU A 227 -20.57 8.49 -19.32
CA GLU A 227 -20.11 9.72 -19.99
C GLU A 227 -21.19 10.37 -20.86
N MET A 228 -21.94 9.57 -21.63
CA MET A 228 -23.07 10.06 -22.43
C MET A 228 -24.16 10.64 -21.53
N SER A 229 -24.53 9.96 -20.45
CA SER A 229 -25.52 10.41 -19.49
C SER A 229 -25.09 11.70 -18.80
N ARG A 230 -23.82 11.75 -18.36
CA ARG A 230 -23.22 12.93 -17.73
C ARG A 230 -23.25 14.14 -18.67
N THR A 231 -22.82 13.97 -19.92
CA THR A 231 -22.83 15.03 -20.92
C THR A 231 -24.25 15.55 -21.19
N LYS A 232 -25.21 14.63 -21.34
CA LYS A 232 -26.63 14.97 -21.53
C LYS A 232 -27.19 15.77 -20.35
N LEU A 233 -27.00 15.26 -19.14
CA LEU A 233 -27.50 15.89 -17.90
C LEU A 233 -26.82 17.25 -17.67
N MET A 234 -25.52 17.36 -17.92
CA MET A 234 -24.78 18.61 -17.83
C MET A 234 -25.38 19.66 -18.80
N GLY A 235 -25.61 19.30 -20.06
CA GLY A 235 -26.21 20.18 -21.02
C GLY A 235 -27.65 20.59 -20.67
N GLN A 236 -28.43 19.70 -20.03
CA GLN A 236 -29.75 20.04 -19.51
C GLN A 236 -29.66 21.02 -18.33
N MET A 237 -28.77 20.79 -17.40
CA MET A 237 -28.54 21.67 -16.27
C MET A 237 -28.06 23.04 -16.70
N GLN A 238 -27.13 23.12 -17.64
CA GLN A 238 -26.66 24.40 -18.20
C GLN A 238 -27.81 25.21 -18.86
N LYS A 239 -28.71 24.54 -19.58
CA LYS A 239 -29.88 25.20 -20.19
C LYS A 239 -30.88 25.73 -19.17
N VAL A 240 -31.04 25.04 -18.05
CA VAL A 240 -32.00 25.42 -16.99
C VAL A 240 -31.42 26.51 -16.08
N THR A 241 -30.13 26.40 -15.76
CA THR A 241 -29.49 27.25 -14.76
C THR A 241 -28.74 28.43 -15.36
N GLU A 242 -28.42 28.37 -16.66
CA GLU A 242 -27.53 29.30 -17.38
C GLU A 242 -26.12 29.41 -16.79
N LEU A 243 -25.73 28.43 -15.92
CA LEU A 243 -24.42 28.37 -15.29
C LEU A 243 -23.36 27.75 -16.23
N ASP A 244 -22.16 28.31 -16.24
CA ASP A 244 -21.03 27.74 -16.98
C ASP A 244 -20.67 26.33 -16.48
N ASN A 245 -20.69 26.13 -15.16
CA ASN A 245 -20.41 24.85 -14.53
C ASN A 245 -21.44 24.50 -13.45
N PRO A 246 -22.55 23.85 -13.81
CA PRO A 246 -23.56 23.39 -12.83
C PRO A 246 -23.05 22.37 -11.79
N ASN A 247 -21.89 21.75 -12.01
CA ASN A 247 -21.25 20.90 -11.01
C ASN A 247 -20.47 21.67 -9.93
N SER A 248 -20.29 22.97 -10.11
CA SER A 248 -19.73 23.83 -9.07
C SER A 248 -20.75 24.02 -7.95
N VAL A 249 -20.45 23.49 -6.76
CA VAL A 249 -21.29 23.65 -5.57
C VAL A 249 -21.56 25.13 -5.29
N GLN A 250 -20.55 25.99 -5.47
CA GLN A 250 -20.68 27.42 -5.23
C GLN A 250 -21.64 28.08 -6.24
N GLN A 251 -21.48 27.83 -7.56
CA GLN A 251 -22.36 28.36 -8.57
C GLN A 251 -23.81 27.87 -8.41
N MET A 252 -23.97 26.57 -8.12
CA MET A 252 -25.30 25.99 -7.92
C MET A 252 -25.99 26.54 -6.67
N LYS A 253 -25.28 26.77 -5.57
CA LYS A 253 -25.86 27.41 -4.37
C LYS A 253 -26.27 28.85 -4.64
N GLY A 254 -25.44 29.60 -5.38
CA GLY A 254 -25.81 30.97 -5.82
C GLY A 254 -27.11 30.99 -6.65
N TRP A 255 -27.18 30.10 -7.64
CA TRP A 255 -28.37 29.98 -8.48
C TRP A 255 -29.63 29.58 -7.68
N LEU A 256 -29.50 28.63 -6.72
CA LEU A 256 -30.61 28.26 -5.85
C LEU A 256 -31.07 29.41 -4.96
N SER A 257 -30.15 30.18 -4.36
CA SER A 257 -30.47 31.37 -3.57
C SER A 257 -31.18 32.43 -4.37
N GLU A 258 -30.73 32.71 -5.61
CA GLU A 258 -31.39 33.62 -6.55
C GLU A 258 -32.82 33.17 -6.92
N ASN A 259 -33.09 31.87 -6.85
CA ASN A 259 -34.39 31.26 -7.08
C ASN A 259 -35.18 30.97 -5.77
N GLY A 260 -34.79 31.60 -4.67
CA GLY A 260 -35.51 31.55 -3.39
C GLY A 260 -35.28 30.27 -2.57
N VAL A 261 -34.25 29.50 -2.88
CA VAL A 261 -33.91 28.27 -2.16
C VAL A 261 -32.57 28.45 -1.44
N GLU A 262 -32.60 28.60 -0.11
CA GLU A 262 -31.41 28.71 0.70
C GLU A 262 -30.95 27.32 1.20
N THR A 263 -29.66 27.03 1.02
CA THR A 263 -29.07 25.78 1.52
C THR A 263 -27.59 25.94 1.81
N ASP A 264 -27.14 25.35 2.93
CA ASP A 264 -25.73 25.37 3.32
C ASP A 264 -24.92 24.25 2.61
N THR A 265 -25.60 23.23 2.08
CA THR A 265 -24.96 22.07 1.48
C THR A 265 -25.82 21.45 0.35
N LEU A 266 -25.14 20.89 -0.66
CA LEU A 266 -25.76 20.10 -1.72
C LEU A 266 -25.50 18.59 -1.53
N GLY A 267 -25.29 18.17 -0.29
CA GLY A 267 -25.18 16.74 0.03
C GLY A 267 -26.49 16.00 -0.24
N LYS A 268 -26.40 14.69 -0.51
CA LYS A 268 -27.52 13.82 -0.91
C LYS A 268 -28.77 13.99 -0.03
N LYS A 269 -28.59 14.13 1.30
CA LYS A 269 -29.70 14.30 2.26
C LYS A 269 -30.40 15.64 2.08
N ALA A 270 -29.61 16.74 2.01
CA ALA A 270 -30.17 18.08 1.83
C ALA A 270 -30.91 18.23 0.50
N VAL A 271 -30.35 17.68 -0.58
CA VAL A 271 -31.03 17.67 -1.89
C VAL A 271 -32.34 16.89 -1.84
N ALA A 272 -32.39 15.74 -1.15
CA ALA A 272 -33.63 14.97 -0.98
C ALA A 272 -34.69 15.74 -0.19
N GLU A 273 -34.30 16.50 0.84
CA GLU A 273 -35.18 17.36 1.62
C GLU A 273 -35.72 18.51 0.78
N LEU A 274 -34.88 19.18 -0.02
CA LEU A 274 -35.30 20.24 -0.93
C LEU A 274 -36.28 19.73 -1.97
N LEU A 275 -36.03 18.55 -2.56
CA LEU A 275 -36.97 17.95 -3.53
C LEU A 275 -38.33 17.58 -2.92
N SER A 276 -38.36 17.21 -1.62
CA SER A 276 -39.61 16.91 -0.93
C SER A 276 -40.48 18.19 -0.71
N LEU A 277 -39.87 19.34 -0.59
CA LEU A 277 -40.55 20.62 -0.42
C LEU A 277 -41.19 21.13 -1.72
N ILE A 278 -40.70 20.71 -2.90
CA ILE A 278 -41.20 21.11 -4.21
C ILE A 278 -42.52 20.40 -4.59
N HIS A 279 -42.85 19.31 -3.90
CA HIS A 279 -44.05 18.52 -4.16
C HIS A 279 -45.23 18.86 -3.21
N ILE A 280 -45.16 19.93 -2.46
CA ILE A 280 -46.26 20.52 -1.72
C ILE A 280 -46.75 21.73 -2.50
#